data_077de450fc1a793636d991ec2bcad527
#
_entry.id   077de450fc1a793636d991ec2bcad527
#
_cell.length_a   1.000
_cell.length_b   1.000
_cell.length_c   1.000
_cell.angle_alpha   90.00
_cell.angle_beta   90.00
_cell.angle_gamma   90.00
#
_symmetry.space_group_name_H-M   'P 1'
#
loop_
_entity.id
_entity.type
_entity.pdbx_description
1 polymer ?
#
loop_
_entity_poly.entity_id
_entity_poly.type
_entity_poly.pdbx_seq_one_letter_code
_entity_poly.pdbx_strand_id
1 'polypeptide(L)'
;QGAVVPLLPEDLSMGLNSDRESFWLNLVGDAEAVEGGAPAKMSLTLTPWNPAMSVARPSTATYAAGMGYDILRVHGTKVAGTVDGEAVSGTAYFQKVCVQAPSPPWYWGVLHFEDGSYMDWFLPHLSPTMTARTPRPWKKRDIRHIGLSQGGLFHDAKHQRTERFARVKVEKSVSKRTEGPHGQHPGAPLPVFNVHMWNGRTSIKLTVEAVERAHWHFDQPTRGGVWSHLTYNEYPLSLTRIEIVDEFGTRKRADYGWARGNAEHAWGVLH
;
A
#
# COMPACT_ATOMS: atom_id res chain seq x y z
N GLN A 1 15.81 -3.83 25.34
CA GLN A 1 16.15 -2.68 24.47
C GLN A 1 15.62 -3.02 23.09
N GLY A 2 14.61 -2.27 22.62
CA GLY A 2 14.08 -2.41 21.27
C GLY A 2 15.14 -2.00 20.25
N ALA A 3 15.17 -2.69 19.10
CA ALA A 3 16.07 -2.30 18.02
C ALA A 3 15.61 -0.94 17.46
N VAL A 4 16.45 0.07 17.61
CA VAL A 4 16.30 1.34 16.90
C VAL A 4 16.98 1.15 15.55
N VAL A 5 16.23 1.36 14.47
CA VAL A 5 16.81 1.37 13.12
C VAL A 5 16.72 2.81 12.62
N PRO A 6 17.80 3.60 12.73
CA PRO A 6 17.86 4.88 12.05
C PRO A 6 18.03 4.60 10.56
N LEU A 7 17.04 4.97 9.76
CA LEU A 7 17.13 4.89 8.29
C LEU A 7 17.84 6.14 7.74
N LEU A 8 17.58 7.27 8.35
CA LEU A 8 18.29 8.55 8.19
C LEU A 8 18.29 9.16 9.61
N PRO A 9 19.42 9.13 10.35
CA PRO A 9 19.42 9.39 11.79
C PRO A 9 18.88 10.75 12.21
N GLU A 10 18.90 11.71 11.31
CA GLU A 10 18.47 13.09 11.56
C GLU A 10 16.99 13.31 11.19
N ASP A 11 16.45 12.54 10.22
CA ASP A 11 15.15 12.81 9.61
C ASP A 11 14.08 11.79 9.98
N LEU A 12 14.43 10.50 10.00
CA LEU A 12 13.49 9.42 10.29
C LEU A 12 14.05 8.47 11.33
N SER A 13 13.34 8.30 12.41
CA SER A 13 13.63 7.27 13.42
C SER A 13 12.38 6.49 13.79
N MET A 14 12.53 5.20 14.02
CA MET A 14 11.46 4.33 14.46
C MET A 14 11.99 3.25 15.40
N GLY A 15 11.16 2.74 16.27
CA GLY A 15 11.55 1.70 17.20
C GLY A 15 10.37 1.00 17.84
N LEU A 16 10.71 -0.09 18.53
CA LEU A 16 9.78 -0.85 19.37
C LEU A 16 9.81 -0.27 20.78
N ASN A 17 8.64 -0.05 21.36
CA ASN A 17 8.52 0.37 22.76
C ASN A 17 8.91 -0.75 23.74
N SER A 18 9.06 -0.42 25.01
CA SER A 18 9.45 -1.37 26.07
C SER A 18 8.43 -2.49 26.28
N ASP A 19 7.16 -2.26 25.94
CA ASP A 19 6.11 -3.28 25.96
C ASP A 19 6.28 -4.36 24.87
N ARG A 20 7.15 -4.11 23.86
CA ARG A 20 7.40 -4.96 22.69
C ARG A 20 6.16 -5.23 21.81
N GLU A 21 5.10 -4.48 22.01
CA GLU A 21 3.85 -4.62 21.28
C GLU A 21 3.53 -3.35 20.47
N SER A 22 4.00 -2.20 20.93
CA SER A 22 3.81 -0.92 20.27
C SER A 22 5.10 -0.39 19.64
N PHE A 23 4.93 0.43 18.61
CA PHE A 23 6.02 1.09 17.88
C PHE A 23 5.90 2.58 18.02
N TRP A 24 7.02 3.26 17.90
CA TRP A 24 7.06 4.71 17.71
C TRP A 24 7.72 5.04 16.38
N LEU A 25 7.34 6.17 15.81
CA LEU A 25 7.90 6.72 14.58
C LEU A 25 8.00 8.23 14.72
N ASN A 26 9.20 8.77 14.48
CA ASN A 26 9.44 10.19 14.39
C ASN A 26 10.04 10.52 13.02
N LEU A 27 9.49 11.53 12.37
CA LEU A 27 9.97 12.07 11.11
C LEU A 27 10.17 13.59 11.27
N VAL A 28 11.31 14.06 10.82
CA VAL A 28 11.56 15.50 10.63
C VAL A 28 11.95 15.65 9.16
N GLY A 29 11.00 16.00 8.31
CA GLY A 29 11.25 16.23 6.90
C GLY A 29 12.08 17.49 6.68
N ASP A 30 12.98 17.44 5.69
CA ASP A 30 13.75 18.60 5.26
C ASP A 30 12.85 19.54 4.44
N ALA A 31 12.85 20.82 4.83
CA ALA A 31 12.11 21.87 4.10
C ALA A 31 12.59 22.04 2.65
N GLU A 32 13.86 21.73 2.38
CA GLU A 32 14.44 21.88 1.04
C GLU A 32 14.06 20.72 0.10
N ALA A 33 13.68 19.55 0.66
CA ALA A 33 13.29 18.38 -0.12
C ALA A 33 11.89 18.49 -0.73
N VAL A 34 11.06 19.42 -0.26
CA VAL A 34 9.69 19.63 -0.76
C VAL A 34 9.62 21.03 -1.35
N GLU A 35 9.57 21.11 -2.65
CA GLU A 35 9.47 22.38 -3.39
C GLU A 35 8.29 23.23 -2.85
N GLY A 36 8.57 24.25 -2.07
CA GLY A 36 7.58 25.14 -1.44
C GLY A 36 6.92 24.63 -0.16
N GLY A 37 7.40 23.54 0.45
CA GLY A 37 6.85 22.95 1.68
C GLY A 37 7.60 23.35 2.94
N ALA A 38 6.89 23.49 4.06
CA ALA A 38 7.49 23.50 5.38
C ALA A 38 7.99 22.09 5.75
N PRO A 39 9.03 21.95 6.61
CA PRO A 39 9.47 20.64 7.06
C PRO A 39 8.32 19.96 7.82
N ALA A 40 7.88 18.80 7.35
CA ALA A 40 6.87 18.02 8.05
C ALA A 40 7.49 17.40 9.31
N LYS A 41 6.88 17.64 10.46
CA LYS A 41 7.25 16.99 11.72
C LYS A 41 6.17 15.96 12.09
N MET A 42 6.56 14.71 12.26
CA MET A 42 5.64 13.66 12.62
C MET A 42 6.18 12.90 13.84
N SER A 43 5.33 12.73 14.84
CA SER A 43 5.62 11.89 16.01
C SER A 43 4.42 11.00 16.28
N LEU A 44 4.57 9.70 16.02
CA LEU A 44 3.47 8.75 16.07
C LEU A 44 3.79 7.58 17.00
N THR A 45 2.75 7.09 17.67
CA THR A 45 2.76 5.81 18.38
C THR A 45 1.77 4.88 17.67
N LEU A 46 2.22 3.66 17.37
CA LEU A 46 1.45 2.62 16.72
C LEU A 46 1.22 1.50 17.72
N THR A 47 -0.04 1.22 18.05
CA THR A 47 -0.42 0.19 19.02
C THR A 47 -1.21 -0.94 18.34
N PRO A 48 -1.25 -2.15 18.90
CA PRO A 48 -2.10 -3.22 18.38
C PRO A 48 -3.54 -2.76 18.21
N TRP A 49 -4.13 -3.06 17.07
CA TRP A 49 -5.51 -2.70 16.76
C TRP A 49 -6.44 -3.91 16.81
N ASN A 50 -6.08 -4.97 16.09
CA ASN A 50 -6.80 -6.23 16.07
C ASN A 50 -5.77 -7.34 16.29
N PRO A 51 -5.88 -8.19 17.33
CA PRO A 51 -4.88 -9.22 17.59
C PRO A 51 -4.57 -10.12 16.40
N ALA A 52 -5.55 -10.39 15.54
CA ALA A 52 -5.33 -11.19 14.34
C ALA A 52 -4.48 -10.46 13.28
N MET A 53 -4.54 -9.13 13.23
CA MET A 53 -3.89 -8.29 12.21
C MET A 53 -2.65 -7.55 12.72
N SER A 54 -2.51 -7.39 14.02
CA SER A 54 -1.40 -6.64 14.63
C SER A 54 -0.16 -7.51 14.93
N VAL A 55 -0.22 -8.81 14.67
CA VAL A 55 0.92 -9.71 14.81
C VAL A 55 1.81 -9.65 13.58
N ALA A 56 3.12 -9.54 13.78
CA ALA A 56 4.10 -9.59 12.70
C ALA A 56 4.06 -10.94 11.97
N ARG A 57 3.87 -10.90 10.65
CA ARG A 57 3.75 -12.09 9.79
C ARG A 57 4.84 -12.10 8.74
N PRO A 58 5.78 -13.06 8.83
CA PRO A 58 6.78 -13.25 7.79
C PRO A 58 6.18 -13.91 6.55
N SER A 59 6.70 -13.54 5.38
CA SER A 59 6.43 -14.18 4.11
C SER A 59 7.72 -14.23 3.33
N THR A 60 8.17 -15.43 2.97
CA THR A 60 9.42 -15.67 2.28
C THR A 60 9.17 -16.47 1.01
N ALA A 61 9.83 -16.12 -0.07
CA ALA A 61 9.91 -16.95 -1.26
C ALA A 61 11.33 -16.98 -1.79
N THR A 62 11.76 -18.16 -2.20
CA THR A 62 13.04 -18.38 -2.85
C THR A 62 12.80 -18.83 -4.28
N TYR A 63 13.45 -18.16 -5.23
CA TYR A 63 13.40 -18.47 -6.65
C TYR A 63 14.73 -19.08 -7.11
N ALA A 64 14.83 -19.39 -8.39
CA ALA A 64 16.07 -19.86 -8.99
C ALA A 64 17.19 -18.81 -8.87
N ALA A 65 18.44 -19.28 -8.85
CA ALA A 65 19.66 -18.47 -8.82
C ALA A 65 19.80 -17.52 -7.62
N GLY A 66 19.26 -17.91 -6.47
CA GLY A 66 19.34 -17.12 -5.23
C GLY A 66 18.45 -15.86 -5.22
N MET A 67 17.58 -15.71 -6.20
CA MET A 67 16.55 -14.66 -6.18
C MET A 67 15.46 -14.99 -5.18
N GLY A 68 14.81 -13.96 -4.65
CA GLY A 68 13.71 -14.15 -3.73
C GLY A 68 13.30 -12.88 -3.01
N TYR A 69 12.47 -13.06 -1.99
CA TYR A 69 12.10 -11.97 -1.10
C TYR A 69 11.83 -12.47 0.33
N ASP A 70 12.06 -11.57 1.27
CA ASP A 70 11.61 -11.68 2.65
C ASP A 70 10.79 -10.44 2.98
N ILE A 71 9.57 -10.65 3.43
CA ILE A 71 8.67 -9.56 3.81
C ILE A 71 8.13 -9.85 5.21
N LEU A 72 8.30 -8.89 6.12
CA LEU A 72 7.63 -8.87 7.40
C LEU A 72 6.49 -7.85 7.32
N ARG A 73 5.27 -8.26 7.71
CA ARG A 73 4.08 -7.42 7.70
C ARG A 73 3.42 -7.36 9.06
N VAL A 74 2.96 -6.17 9.44
CA VAL A 74 1.94 -5.94 10.46
C VAL A 74 0.76 -5.29 9.76
N HIS A 75 -0.33 -6.01 9.64
CA HIS A 75 -1.44 -5.62 8.77
C HIS A 75 -2.30 -4.47 9.32
N GLY A 76 -2.30 -4.27 10.62
CA GLY A 76 -3.08 -3.18 11.20
C GLY A 76 -2.66 -2.80 12.61
N THR A 77 -2.38 -1.53 12.79
CA THR A 77 -2.14 -0.91 14.10
C THR A 77 -3.01 0.34 14.23
N LYS A 78 -3.37 0.71 15.44
CA LYS A 78 -3.89 2.05 15.74
C LYS A 78 -2.73 3.02 15.79
N VAL A 79 -2.96 4.21 15.29
CA VAL A 79 -1.99 5.31 15.29
C VAL A 79 -2.55 6.46 16.09
N ALA A 80 -1.72 7.05 16.93
CA ALA A 80 -1.99 8.31 17.60
C ALA A 80 -0.68 9.12 17.69
N GLY A 81 -0.78 10.44 17.62
CA GLY A 81 0.38 11.32 17.72
C GLY A 81 0.11 12.68 17.14
N THR A 82 1.16 13.29 16.58
CA THR A 82 1.08 14.61 15.97
C THR A 82 1.73 14.63 14.59
N VAL A 83 1.17 15.42 13.70
CA VAL A 83 1.76 15.83 12.41
C VAL A 83 1.74 17.34 12.38
N ASP A 84 2.92 17.96 12.27
CA ASP A 84 3.12 19.44 12.30
C ASP A 84 2.48 20.10 13.53
N GLY A 85 2.50 19.42 14.67
CA GLY A 85 1.91 19.87 15.93
C GLY A 85 0.40 19.59 16.07
N GLU A 86 -0.29 19.23 15.01
CA GLU A 86 -1.70 18.87 15.01
C GLU A 86 -1.90 17.43 15.46
N ALA A 87 -2.84 17.19 16.38
CA ALA A 87 -3.16 15.85 16.86
C ALA A 87 -3.81 15.02 15.75
N VAL A 88 -3.27 13.82 15.54
CA VAL A 88 -3.78 12.88 14.56
C VAL A 88 -4.07 11.51 15.20
N SER A 89 -5.06 10.82 14.64
CA SER A 89 -5.37 9.44 14.98
C SER A 89 -5.84 8.69 13.74
N GLY A 90 -5.59 7.38 13.72
CA GLY A 90 -5.94 6.55 12.58
C GLY A 90 -5.49 5.11 12.71
N THR A 91 -5.25 4.50 11.59
CA THR A 91 -4.67 3.14 11.48
C THR A 91 -3.50 3.14 10.52
N ALA A 92 -2.57 2.21 10.70
CA ALA A 92 -1.42 2.03 9.84
C ALA A 92 -1.20 0.56 9.48
N TYR A 93 -0.64 0.37 8.31
CA TYR A 93 -0.02 -0.85 7.84
C TYR A 93 1.50 -0.66 7.89
N PHE A 94 2.22 -1.68 8.29
CA PHE A 94 3.67 -1.69 8.29
C PHE A 94 4.20 -2.91 7.53
N GLN A 95 5.19 -2.69 6.68
CA GLN A 95 5.97 -3.79 6.11
C GLN A 95 7.45 -3.44 6.05
N LYS A 96 8.27 -4.47 6.25
CA LYS A 96 9.70 -4.46 5.92
C LYS A 96 9.91 -5.42 4.76
N VAL A 97 10.49 -4.92 3.68
CA VAL A 97 10.67 -5.69 2.46
C VAL A 97 12.16 -5.80 2.14
N CYS A 98 12.62 -7.02 1.88
CA CYS A 98 13.91 -7.32 1.30
C CYS A 98 13.66 -8.13 0.03
N VAL A 99 14.04 -7.59 -1.13
CA VAL A 99 13.84 -8.24 -2.43
C VAL A 99 15.17 -8.37 -3.14
N GLN A 100 15.47 -9.57 -3.61
CA GLN A 100 16.61 -9.89 -4.46
C GLN A 100 16.12 -10.52 -5.77
N ALA A 101 15.29 -9.80 -6.49
CA ALA A 101 14.74 -10.21 -7.78
C ALA A 101 14.35 -8.98 -8.59
N PRO A 102 14.32 -9.06 -9.92
CA PRO A 102 13.70 -8.02 -10.72
C PRO A 102 12.24 -7.81 -10.30
N SER A 103 11.84 -6.56 -10.13
CA SER A 103 10.47 -6.21 -9.75
C SER A 103 9.71 -5.69 -10.97
N PRO A 104 8.78 -6.48 -11.53
CA PRO A 104 7.89 -6.01 -12.59
C PRO A 104 6.89 -5.00 -12.04
N PRO A 105 6.13 -4.32 -12.88
CA PRO A 105 4.98 -3.52 -12.46
C PRO A 105 4.03 -4.29 -11.55
N TRP A 106 3.38 -3.58 -10.63
CA TRP A 106 2.39 -4.19 -9.75
C TRP A 106 1.25 -3.25 -9.40
N TYR A 107 0.15 -3.88 -8.98
CA TYR A 107 -0.91 -3.27 -8.18
C TYR A 107 -0.87 -3.87 -6.79
N TRP A 108 -0.88 -3.04 -5.79
CA TRP A 108 -1.09 -3.43 -4.41
C TRP A 108 -2.11 -2.49 -3.77
N GLY A 109 -2.75 -2.93 -2.71
CA GLY A 109 -3.56 -2.05 -1.90
C GLY A 109 -4.00 -2.68 -0.61
N VAL A 110 -4.37 -1.83 0.32
CA VAL A 110 -4.83 -2.17 1.66
C VAL A 110 -6.03 -1.31 2.04
N LEU A 111 -6.97 -1.91 2.75
CA LEU A 111 -8.10 -1.23 3.39
C LEU A 111 -8.22 -1.67 4.85
N HIS A 112 -8.39 -0.68 5.72
CA HIS A 112 -8.85 -0.84 7.09
C HIS A 112 -10.29 -0.38 7.20
N PHE A 113 -11.08 -1.12 7.95
CA PHE A 113 -12.48 -0.83 8.19
C PHE A 113 -12.72 -0.47 9.66
N GLU A 114 -13.73 0.34 9.92
CA GLU A 114 -14.09 0.81 11.27
C GLU A 114 -14.30 -0.32 12.27
N ASP A 115 -14.90 -1.42 11.82
CA ASP A 115 -15.20 -2.61 12.63
C ASP A 115 -13.98 -3.47 13.00
N GLY A 116 -12.79 -3.10 12.52
CA GLY A 116 -11.57 -3.87 12.72
C GLY A 116 -11.28 -4.87 11.60
N SER A 117 -12.12 -4.94 10.59
CA SER A 117 -11.84 -5.74 9.39
C SER A 117 -10.69 -5.16 8.58
N TYR A 118 -10.01 -6.02 7.85
CA TYR A 118 -8.83 -5.70 7.05
C TYR A 118 -8.88 -6.40 5.69
N MET A 119 -8.38 -5.73 4.67
CA MET A 119 -8.28 -6.30 3.33
C MET A 119 -6.99 -5.84 2.65
N ASP A 120 -6.34 -6.75 1.93
CA ASP A 120 -5.28 -6.41 0.99
C ASP A 120 -5.39 -7.18 -0.32
N TRP A 121 -4.72 -6.68 -1.35
CA TRP A 121 -4.54 -7.35 -2.63
C TRP A 121 -3.17 -7.03 -3.21
N PHE A 122 -2.61 -7.97 -3.98
CA PHE A 122 -1.35 -7.83 -4.68
C PHE A 122 -1.40 -8.53 -6.04
N LEU A 123 -1.01 -7.82 -7.08
CA LEU A 123 -0.98 -8.30 -8.46
C LEU A 123 0.26 -7.75 -9.20
N PRO A 124 1.43 -8.41 -9.12
CA PRO A 124 2.53 -8.14 -10.03
C PRO A 124 2.18 -8.68 -11.43
N HIS A 125 2.59 -7.94 -12.47
CA HIS A 125 2.14 -8.25 -13.81
C HIS A 125 3.16 -7.89 -14.88
N LEU A 126 3.11 -8.60 -16.02
CA LEU A 126 3.76 -8.20 -17.27
C LEU A 126 2.79 -7.36 -18.08
N SER A 127 3.26 -6.21 -18.53
CA SER A 127 2.48 -5.31 -19.37
C SER A 127 3.39 -4.36 -20.14
N PRO A 128 2.88 -3.65 -21.17
CA PRO A 128 3.65 -2.61 -21.85
C PRO A 128 4.14 -1.48 -20.95
N THR A 129 3.58 -1.35 -19.73
CA THR A 129 4.05 -0.34 -18.77
C THR A 129 5.43 -0.62 -18.22
N MET A 130 5.97 -1.84 -18.40
CA MET A 130 7.38 -2.16 -18.07
C MET A 130 8.39 -1.27 -18.77
N THR A 131 8.05 -0.74 -19.94
CA THR A 131 8.94 0.15 -20.71
C THR A 131 8.70 1.64 -20.45
N ALA A 132 7.77 1.97 -19.56
CA ALA A 132 7.45 3.36 -19.26
C ALA A 132 8.53 4.00 -18.40
N ARG A 133 9.07 5.13 -18.86
CA ARG A 133 10.13 5.90 -18.19
C ARG A 133 9.67 7.28 -17.69
N THR A 134 8.38 7.54 -17.70
CA THR A 134 7.85 8.83 -17.27
C THR A 134 7.16 8.74 -15.92
N PRO A 135 7.40 9.67 -14.99
CA PRO A 135 6.67 9.76 -13.74
C PRO A 135 5.24 10.33 -13.92
N ARG A 136 4.89 10.81 -15.11
CA ARG A 136 3.57 11.38 -15.35
C ARG A 136 2.47 10.32 -15.30
N PRO A 137 1.36 10.59 -14.58
CA PRO A 137 0.25 9.65 -14.50
C PRO A 137 -0.32 9.29 -15.88
N TRP A 138 -0.68 8.02 -16.03
CA TRP A 138 -1.32 7.54 -17.25
C TRP A 138 -2.76 8.06 -17.34
N LYS A 139 -3.07 8.76 -18.40
CA LYS A 139 -4.39 9.34 -18.68
C LYS A 139 -5.39 8.32 -19.27
N LYS A 140 -4.93 7.14 -19.64
CA LYS A 140 -5.75 6.13 -20.31
C LYS A 140 -6.09 4.97 -19.38
N ARG A 141 -7.16 4.27 -19.73
CA ARG A 141 -7.49 2.98 -19.14
C ARG A 141 -6.30 2.03 -19.28
N ASP A 142 -6.17 1.11 -18.35
CA ASP A 142 -5.06 0.16 -18.34
C ASP A 142 -4.96 -0.64 -19.64
N ILE A 143 -3.71 -0.87 -20.03
CA ILE A 143 -3.36 -1.79 -21.08
C ILE A 143 -3.50 -3.21 -20.51
N ARG A 144 -3.85 -4.17 -21.36
CA ARG A 144 -3.89 -5.58 -20.97
C ARG A 144 -2.59 -5.99 -20.30
N HIS A 145 -2.72 -6.68 -19.17
CA HIS A 145 -1.60 -7.22 -18.40
C HIS A 145 -1.80 -8.71 -18.15
N ILE A 146 -0.70 -9.40 -17.93
CA ILE A 146 -0.65 -10.81 -17.56
C ILE A 146 -0.15 -10.88 -16.11
N GLY A 147 -1.01 -11.32 -15.19
CA GLY A 147 -0.62 -11.51 -13.80
C GLY A 147 0.45 -12.62 -13.67
N LEU A 148 1.50 -12.34 -12.90
CA LEU A 148 2.59 -13.30 -12.65
C LEU A 148 2.32 -14.11 -11.39
N SER A 149 2.02 -13.40 -10.32
CA SER A 149 1.65 -13.94 -9.03
C SER A 149 0.57 -13.03 -8.49
N GLN A 150 -0.38 -13.58 -7.76
CA GLN A 150 -1.48 -12.78 -7.26
C GLN A 150 -1.89 -13.31 -5.90
N GLY A 151 -2.34 -12.43 -5.06
CA GLY A 151 -2.81 -12.79 -3.74
C GLY A 151 -3.64 -11.69 -3.12
N GLY A 152 -4.47 -12.08 -2.19
CA GLY A 152 -5.23 -11.17 -1.37
C GLY A 152 -5.57 -11.80 -0.05
N LEU A 153 -5.92 -10.97 0.90
CA LEU A 153 -6.37 -11.37 2.22
C LEU A 153 -7.58 -10.53 2.62
N PHE A 154 -8.54 -11.15 3.25
CA PHE A 154 -9.62 -10.47 3.94
C PHE A 154 -9.78 -11.04 5.33
N HIS A 155 -9.67 -10.20 6.33
CA HIS A 155 -10.01 -10.50 7.71
C HIS A 155 -11.34 -9.84 8.06
N ASP A 156 -12.32 -10.65 8.36
CA ASP A 156 -13.64 -10.26 8.83
C ASP A 156 -13.61 -10.23 10.36
N ALA A 157 -13.59 -9.04 10.93
CA ALA A 157 -13.53 -8.88 12.38
C ALA A 157 -14.84 -9.32 13.07
N LYS A 158 -16.00 -9.18 12.41
CA LYS A 158 -17.28 -9.60 12.97
C LYS A 158 -17.37 -11.11 13.15
N HIS A 159 -16.85 -11.87 12.19
CA HIS A 159 -16.88 -13.34 12.21
C HIS A 159 -15.55 -13.96 12.64
N GLN A 160 -14.55 -13.14 13.00
CA GLN A 160 -13.19 -13.57 13.40
C GLN A 160 -12.57 -14.52 12.39
N ARG A 161 -12.78 -14.28 11.12
CA ARG A 161 -12.38 -15.15 10.02
C ARG A 161 -11.40 -14.45 9.09
N THR A 162 -10.35 -15.16 8.72
CA THR A 162 -9.36 -14.69 7.75
C THR A 162 -9.37 -15.59 6.53
N GLU A 163 -9.59 -15.00 5.37
CA GLU A 163 -9.57 -15.68 4.09
C GLU A 163 -8.43 -15.21 3.21
N ARG A 164 -7.89 -16.15 2.42
CA ARG A 164 -6.85 -15.89 1.42
C ARG A 164 -7.42 -16.12 0.03
N PHE A 165 -7.01 -15.27 -0.89
CA PHE A 165 -7.44 -15.30 -2.28
C PHE A 165 -6.23 -15.54 -3.18
N ALA A 166 -6.27 -16.60 -3.95
CA ALA A 166 -5.28 -16.90 -4.99
C ALA A 166 -5.65 -16.28 -6.34
N ARG A 167 -6.84 -15.71 -6.45
CA ARG A 167 -7.33 -15.06 -7.67
C ARG A 167 -7.68 -13.61 -7.37
N VAL A 168 -6.94 -12.70 -8.01
CA VAL A 168 -7.09 -11.26 -7.88
C VAL A 168 -7.08 -10.65 -9.28
N LYS A 169 -8.05 -9.81 -9.56
CA LYS A 169 -8.11 -9.01 -10.78
C LYS A 169 -8.17 -7.54 -10.38
N VAL A 170 -7.34 -6.73 -10.98
CA VAL A 170 -7.35 -5.28 -10.79
C VAL A 170 -7.53 -4.62 -12.16
N GLU A 171 -8.49 -3.73 -12.27
CA GLU A 171 -8.70 -2.89 -13.43
C GLU A 171 -8.59 -1.43 -13.02
N LYS A 172 -7.69 -0.70 -13.65
CA LYS A 172 -7.52 0.74 -13.43
C LYS A 172 -8.31 1.53 -14.48
N SER A 173 -9.06 2.49 -14.00
CA SER A 173 -9.67 3.53 -14.83
C SER A 173 -9.28 4.91 -14.29
N VAL A 174 -9.84 5.96 -14.88
CA VAL A 174 -9.50 7.34 -14.53
C VAL A 174 -10.70 7.97 -13.82
N SER A 175 -10.45 8.61 -12.69
CA SER A 175 -11.43 9.39 -11.94
C SER A 175 -11.70 10.75 -12.63
N LYS A 176 -12.78 11.38 -12.20
CA LYS A 176 -13.01 12.82 -12.44
C LYS A 176 -12.16 13.70 -11.50
N ARG A 177 -11.64 13.11 -10.41
CA ARG A 177 -10.74 13.80 -9.49
C ARG A 177 -9.35 13.96 -10.12
N THR A 178 -8.68 15.02 -9.74
CA THR A 178 -7.31 15.33 -10.17
C THR A 178 -6.45 15.59 -8.94
N GLU A 179 -5.14 15.47 -9.11
CA GLU A 179 -4.19 15.89 -8.07
C GLU A 179 -4.44 17.36 -7.71
N GLY A 180 -4.38 17.64 -6.43
CA GLY A 180 -4.54 18.99 -5.88
C GLY A 180 -3.41 19.96 -6.31
N PRO A 181 -3.54 21.23 -5.97
CA PRO A 181 -2.57 22.27 -6.37
C PRO A 181 -1.17 22.06 -5.77
N HIS A 182 -1.07 21.32 -4.67
CA HIS A 182 0.18 20.97 -4.00
C HIS A 182 0.71 19.58 -4.37
N GLY A 183 0.05 18.87 -5.28
CA GLY A 183 0.52 17.59 -5.79
C GLY A 183 1.72 17.74 -6.72
N GLN A 184 2.46 16.65 -6.93
CA GLN A 184 3.64 16.64 -7.81
C GLN A 184 3.28 16.86 -9.29
N HIS A 185 2.02 16.58 -9.69
CA HIS A 185 1.49 16.86 -11.03
C HIS A 185 0.08 17.46 -10.94
N PRO A 186 -0.05 18.73 -10.51
CA PRO A 186 -1.35 19.37 -10.34
C PRO A 186 -2.25 19.25 -11.55
N GLY A 187 -3.52 18.90 -11.33
CA GLY A 187 -4.49 18.68 -12.39
C GLY A 187 -4.36 17.34 -13.13
N ALA A 188 -3.39 16.50 -12.79
CA ALA A 188 -3.32 15.14 -13.34
C ALA A 188 -4.46 14.26 -12.82
N PRO A 189 -5.09 13.43 -13.67
CA PRO A 189 -6.21 12.61 -13.24
C PRO A 189 -5.77 11.51 -12.28
N LEU A 190 -6.56 11.32 -11.21
CA LEU A 190 -6.36 10.27 -10.24
C LEU A 190 -6.99 8.94 -10.71
N PRO A 191 -6.45 7.78 -10.31
CA PRO A 191 -6.99 6.49 -10.69
C PRO A 191 -8.21 6.08 -9.86
N VAL A 192 -9.03 5.23 -10.48
CA VAL A 192 -10.01 4.38 -9.83
C VAL A 192 -9.58 2.94 -10.04
N PHE A 193 -9.54 2.16 -8.98
CA PHE A 193 -9.24 0.73 -9.05
C PHE A 193 -10.49 -0.08 -8.78
N ASN A 194 -10.82 -0.98 -9.73
CA ASN A 194 -11.83 -2.00 -9.54
C ASN A 194 -11.11 -3.31 -9.25
N VAL A 195 -11.33 -3.85 -8.07
CA VAL A 195 -10.67 -5.06 -7.59
C VAL A 195 -11.70 -6.17 -7.44
N HIS A 196 -11.36 -7.35 -7.93
CA HIS A 196 -12.13 -8.57 -7.72
C HIS A 196 -11.22 -9.66 -7.19
N MET A 197 -11.55 -10.18 -6.00
CA MET A 197 -10.87 -11.31 -5.37
C MET A 197 -11.85 -12.45 -5.17
N TRP A 198 -11.42 -13.70 -5.41
CA TRP A 198 -12.28 -14.86 -5.19
C TRP A 198 -11.50 -16.12 -4.92
N ASN A 199 -12.09 -17.05 -4.15
CA ASN A 199 -11.48 -18.34 -3.78
C ASN A 199 -12.44 -19.54 -3.91
N GLY A 200 -13.59 -19.38 -4.57
CA GLY A 200 -14.62 -20.39 -4.74
C GLY A 200 -15.69 -20.41 -3.64
N ARG A 201 -15.40 -19.87 -2.46
CA ARG A 201 -16.36 -19.73 -1.36
C ARG A 201 -16.78 -18.27 -1.18
N THR A 202 -15.83 -17.38 -1.30
CA THR A 202 -16.02 -15.96 -1.11
C THR A 202 -15.64 -15.21 -2.38
N SER A 203 -16.44 -14.23 -2.73
CA SER A 203 -16.20 -13.28 -3.80
C SER A 203 -16.28 -11.85 -3.26
N ILE A 204 -15.25 -11.06 -3.50
CA ILE A 204 -15.16 -9.66 -3.08
C ILE A 204 -14.95 -8.81 -4.32
N LYS A 205 -15.88 -7.90 -4.57
CA LYS A 205 -15.76 -6.88 -5.61
C LYS A 205 -15.76 -5.52 -4.95
N LEU A 206 -14.77 -4.70 -5.23
CA LEU A 206 -14.71 -3.35 -4.69
C LEU A 206 -14.26 -2.34 -5.74
N THR A 207 -14.66 -1.09 -5.51
CA THR A 207 -14.18 0.07 -6.25
C THR A 207 -13.62 1.06 -5.23
N VAL A 208 -12.37 1.42 -5.42
CA VAL A 208 -11.67 2.43 -4.63
C VAL A 208 -11.20 3.55 -5.53
N GLU A 209 -11.32 4.77 -5.07
CA GLU A 209 -10.92 5.97 -5.77
C GLU A 209 -9.78 6.64 -5.04
N ALA A 210 -8.71 6.96 -5.76
CA ALA A 210 -7.62 7.75 -5.23
C ALA A 210 -8.09 9.16 -4.89
N VAL A 211 -7.66 9.67 -3.75
CA VAL A 211 -7.99 11.03 -3.31
C VAL A 211 -6.83 12.00 -3.51
N GLU A 212 -5.61 11.47 -3.55
CA GLU A 212 -4.37 12.19 -3.82
C GLU A 212 -3.32 11.23 -4.36
N ARG A 213 -2.14 11.71 -4.76
CA ARG A 213 -1.03 10.93 -5.25
C ARG A 213 0.29 11.44 -4.67
N ALA A 214 1.11 10.52 -4.20
CA ALA A 214 2.54 10.71 -4.06
C ALA A 214 3.27 9.74 -4.99
N HIS A 215 4.44 10.10 -5.51
CA HIS A 215 5.23 9.17 -6.29
C HIS A 215 6.73 9.37 -6.06
N TRP A 216 7.46 8.31 -6.29
CA TRP A 216 8.90 8.30 -6.38
C TRP A 216 9.32 7.72 -7.72
N HIS A 217 10.29 8.37 -8.36
CA HIS A 217 10.80 7.97 -9.67
C HIS A 217 12.28 7.64 -9.56
N PHE A 218 12.61 6.41 -9.98
CA PHE A 218 13.95 5.88 -10.02
C PHE A 218 14.35 5.65 -11.47
N ASP A 219 15.47 6.23 -11.92
CA ASP A 219 15.98 6.06 -13.28
C ASP A 219 17.51 6.14 -13.25
N GLN A 220 18.16 5.01 -12.91
CA GLN A 220 19.61 4.92 -12.77
C GLN A 220 20.11 3.47 -12.86
N PRO A 221 21.42 3.26 -13.06
CA PRO A 221 22.00 1.93 -12.98
C PRO A 221 21.85 1.31 -11.61
N THR A 222 21.51 0.03 -11.58
CA THR A 222 21.49 -0.80 -10.39
C THR A 222 22.69 -1.76 -10.35
N ARG A 223 22.68 -2.69 -9.40
CA ARG A 223 23.71 -3.69 -9.26
C ARG A 223 23.96 -4.45 -10.58
N GLY A 224 25.23 -4.56 -10.96
CA GLY A 224 25.61 -5.19 -12.23
C GLY A 224 25.53 -4.27 -13.45
N GLY A 225 25.27 -2.98 -13.28
CA GLY A 225 25.22 -1.99 -14.36
C GLY A 225 23.96 -2.06 -15.21
N VAL A 226 22.98 -2.86 -14.83
CA VAL A 226 21.69 -2.90 -15.51
C VAL A 226 20.89 -1.65 -15.18
N TRP A 227 20.35 -0.99 -16.20
CA TRP A 227 19.57 0.23 -16.02
C TRP A 227 18.17 -0.10 -15.52
N SER A 228 17.80 0.45 -14.36
CA SER A 228 16.47 0.35 -13.79
C SER A 228 15.72 1.64 -13.95
N HIS A 229 14.44 1.54 -14.23
CA HIS A 229 13.51 2.67 -14.26
C HIS A 229 12.19 2.21 -13.66
N LEU A 230 11.81 2.84 -12.58
CA LEU A 230 10.60 2.53 -11.85
C LEU A 230 9.91 3.83 -11.43
N THR A 231 8.65 3.94 -11.71
CA THR A 231 7.79 4.93 -11.05
C THR A 231 6.89 4.19 -10.07
N TYR A 232 7.06 4.50 -8.82
CA TYR A 232 6.31 3.94 -7.71
C TYR A 232 5.33 4.98 -7.20
N ASN A 233 4.05 4.66 -7.21
CA ASN A 233 3.01 5.59 -6.83
C ASN A 233 2.24 5.06 -5.63
N GLU A 234 1.90 5.97 -4.74
CA GLU A 234 1.07 5.79 -3.56
C GLU A 234 -0.19 6.65 -3.67
N TYR A 235 -1.31 6.03 -3.38
CA TYR A 235 -2.62 6.68 -3.46
C TYR A 235 -3.42 6.43 -2.18
N PRO A 236 -3.62 7.44 -1.33
CA PRO A 236 -4.67 7.36 -0.31
C PRO A 236 -6.02 7.09 -0.97
N LEU A 237 -6.81 6.17 -0.41
CA LEU A 237 -8.01 5.64 -1.03
C LEU A 237 -9.29 6.04 -0.30
N SER A 238 -10.33 6.25 -1.07
CA SER A 238 -11.73 6.26 -0.63
C SER A 238 -12.46 5.05 -1.20
N LEU A 239 -13.08 4.25 -0.34
CA LEU A 239 -13.91 3.12 -0.76
C LEU A 239 -15.29 3.63 -1.20
N THR A 240 -15.58 3.52 -2.51
CA THR A 240 -16.84 3.96 -3.09
C THR A 240 -17.86 2.83 -3.21
N ARG A 241 -17.41 1.62 -3.45
CA ARG A 241 -18.27 0.42 -3.56
C ARG A 241 -17.54 -0.80 -3.00
N ILE A 242 -18.27 -1.66 -2.32
CA ILE A 242 -17.84 -3.02 -1.99
C ILE A 242 -19.06 -3.94 -2.02
N GLU A 243 -18.83 -5.16 -2.46
CA GLU A 243 -19.76 -6.27 -2.38
C GLU A 243 -18.97 -7.53 -1.99
N ILE A 244 -19.31 -8.10 -0.85
CA ILE A 244 -18.74 -9.35 -0.35
C ILE A 244 -19.87 -10.37 -0.34
N VAL A 245 -19.65 -11.49 -1.03
CA VAL A 245 -20.57 -12.62 -1.08
C VAL A 245 -19.87 -13.85 -0.51
N ASP A 246 -20.36 -14.38 0.57
CA ASP A 246 -19.84 -15.56 1.27
C ASP A 246 -20.95 -16.35 1.97
N GLU A 247 -20.59 -17.30 2.83
CA GLU A 247 -21.53 -18.12 3.59
C GLU A 247 -22.40 -17.32 4.59
N PHE A 248 -21.96 -16.11 4.97
CA PHE A 248 -22.71 -15.20 5.85
C PHE A 248 -23.68 -14.29 5.08
N GLY A 249 -23.73 -14.43 3.76
CA GLY A 249 -24.60 -13.65 2.90
C GLY A 249 -23.87 -12.57 2.10
N THR A 250 -24.62 -11.57 1.66
CA THR A 250 -24.11 -10.46 0.86
C THR A 250 -23.96 -9.21 1.73
N ARG A 251 -22.76 -8.66 1.77
CA ARG A 251 -22.45 -7.40 2.47
C ARG A 251 -22.03 -6.34 1.46
N LYS A 252 -22.46 -5.11 1.71
CA LYS A 252 -22.24 -3.97 0.82
C LYS A 252 -21.61 -2.79 1.56
N ARG A 253 -21.34 -1.72 0.85
CA ARG A 253 -20.73 -0.51 1.41
C ARG A 253 -21.48 0.06 2.62
N ALA A 254 -22.80 -0.05 2.62
CA ALA A 254 -23.64 0.45 3.72
C ALA A 254 -23.48 -0.35 5.03
N ASP A 255 -22.98 -1.58 4.96
CA ASP A 255 -22.78 -2.44 6.13
C ASP A 255 -21.47 -2.11 6.89
N TYR A 256 -20.65 -1.23 6.33
CA TYR A 256 -19.39 -0.78 6.89
C TYR A 256 -19.45 0.72 7.18
N GLY A 257 -18.90 1.13 8.31
CA GLY A 257 -18.68 2.53 8.64
C GLY A 257 -17.63 3.18 7.74
N TRP A 258 -16.60 3.79 8.30
CA TRP A 258 -15.49 4.26 7.47
C TRP A 258 -14.65 3.07 6.95
N ALA A 259 -14.08 3.25 5.78
CA ALA A 259 -13.03 2.38 5.23
C ALA A 259 -11.98 3.27 4.58
N ARG A 260 -10.73 3.08 4.98
CA ARG A 260 -9.60 3.88 4.54
C ARG A 260 -8.43 2.98 4.20
N GLY A 261 -7.59 3.43 3.31
CA GLY A 261 -6.44 2.65 2.91
C GLY A 261 -5.56 3.36 1.92
N ASN A 262 -4.68 2.58 1.34
CA ASN A 262 -3.72 3.03 0.36
C ASN A 262 -3.63 2.03 -0.78
N ALA A 263 -3.25 2.49 -1.98
CA ALA A 263 -2.91 1.63 -3.09
C ALA A 263 -1.60 2.07 -3.74
N GLU A 264 -0.88 1.08 -4.21
CA GLU A 264 0.30 1.24 -5.05
C GLU A 264 -0.03 0.88 -6.50
N HIS A 265 0.51 1.64 -7.41
CA HIS A 265 0.56 1.29 -8.81
C HIS A 265 1.96 1.64 -9.34
N ALA A 266 2.75 0.63 -9.61
CA ALA A 266 4.08 0.80 -10.16
C ALA A 266 4.11 0.53 -11.65
N TRP A 267 4.97 1.24 -12.37
CA TRP A 267 5.34 0.94 -13.74
C TRP A 267 6.84 1.13 -13.96
N GLY A 268 7.37 0.60 -15.07
CA GLY A 268 8.79 0.42 -15.26
C GLY A 268 9.28 -0.90 -14.69
N VAL A 269 10.57 -1.06 -14.55
CA VAL A 269 11.21 -2.27 -13.98
C VAL A 269 12.37 -1.86 -13.07
N LEU A 270 12.42 -2.45 -11.90
CA LEU A 270 13.58 -2.42 -11.02
C LEU A 270 14.35 -3.73 -11.18
N HIS A 271 15.63 -3.65 -11.52
CA HIS A 271 16.54 -4.79 -11.68
C HIS A 271 17.44 -5.00 -10.48
#